data_aa9a21557404bf1edca5349a2935f641
#
_entry.id   aa9a21557404bf1edca5349a2935f641
#
_cell.length_a   1.000
_cell.length_b   1.000
_cell.length_c   1.000
_cell.angle_alpha   90.00
_cell.angle_beta   90.00
_cell.angle_gamma   90.00
#
_symmetry.space_group_name_H-M   'P 1'
#
loop_
_entity.id
_entity.type
_entity.pdbx_description
1 polymer ?
#
loop_
_entity_poly.entity_id
_entity_poly.type
_entity_poly.pdbx_seq_one_letter_code
_entity_poly.pdbx_strand_id
1 'polypeptide(L)'
;KLDTPAFIEKAEDTLAQVESKTSVIEGKLAALDAETSELQSNKSLANRLSNFDMDLALLKDSKYTSTTVGRIDAGSTSEIKNELSKLTDELEIFTVPADDKEGEIIVVVTLKEFSDDVYSTLRKFDFEKIEVGDVEGTPQHIISKADSRLLTIDSERDAVKKELRAVAEQWDDEILALKEQLENEKEKNEILSSFVQTNDAYVLEAWVPVKDTEKVEQLVEKSSDGHCAFETIEVEGTDDENVPILQQNGWYAKPFEYLVDMYSPVRYNAMDPTIFVA
;
A
#
# COMPACT_ATOMS: atom_id res chain seq x y z
N LYS A 1 -10.57 -0.55 35.24
CA LYS A 1 -9.56 -1.42 34.63
C LYS A 1 -10.31 -2.59 34.04
N LEU A 2 -10.28 -2.74 32.72
CA LEU A 2 -10.78 -3.96 32.07
C LEU A 2 -9.78 -5.08 32.39
N ASP A 3 -10.31 -6.28 32.62
CA ASP A 3 -9.51 -7.49 32.72
C ASP A 3 -8.86 -7.79 31.41
N THR A 4 -7.64 -8.32 31.37
CA THR A 4 -6.86 -8.52 30.13
C THR A 4 -7.65 -9.26 29.03
N PRO A 5 -8.41 -10.34 29.30
CA PRO A 5 -9.24 -11.01 28.30
C PRO A 5 -10.33 -10.09 27.72
N ALA A 6 -11.06 -9.36 28.55
CA ALA A 6 -12.11 -8.43 28.10
C ALA A 6 -11.55 -7.26 27.29
N PHE A 7 -10.30 -6.88 27.54
CA PHE A 7 -9.60 -5.86 26.77
C PHE A 7 -9.22 -6.38 25.37
N ILE A 8 -8.72 -7.61 25.27
CA ILE A 8 -8.37 -8.24 23.99
C ILE A 8 -9.63 -8.38 23.13
N GLU A 9 -10.73 -8.89 23.68
CA GLU A 9 -12.01 -9.00 22.99
C GLU A 9 -12.49 -7.64 22.45
N LYS A 10 -12.39 -6.57 23.26
CA LYS A 10 -12.70 -5.22 22.81
C LYS A 10 -11.80 -4.75 21.66
N ALA A 11 -10.51 -5.05 21.72
CA ALA A 11 -9.57 -4.67 20.68
C ALA A 11 -9.86 -5.41 19.35
N GLU A 12 -10.18 -6.70 19.41
CA GLU A 12 -10.58 -7.52 18.27
C GLU A 12 -11.90 -7.00 17.65
N ASP A 13 -12.89 -6.68 18.47
CA ASP A 13 -14.17 -6.11 17.98
C ASP A 13 -13.97 -4.76 17.31
N THR A 14 -13.15 -3.88 17.89
CA THR A 14 -12.85 -2.57 17.33
C THR A 14 -12.13 -2.73 15.97
N LEU A 15 -11.14 -3.61 15.91
CA LEU A 15 -10.40 -3.91 14.70
C LEU A 15 -11.33 -4.44 13.58
N ALA A 16 -12.18 -5.41 13.91
CA ALA A 16 -13.14 -5.98 12.96
C ALA A 16 -14.13 -4.93 12.42
N GLN A 17 -14.57 -3.98 13.24
CA GLN A 17 -15.45 -2.89 12.81
C GLN A 17 -14.73 -1.93 11.85
N VAL A 18 -13.48 -1.58 12.15
CA VAL A 18 -12.66 -0.70 11.31
C VAL A 18 -12.33 -1.40 9.99
N GLU A 19 -11.88 -2.65 10.02
CA GLU A 19 -11.59 -3.45 8.83
C GLU A 19 -12.83 -3.59 7.91
N SER A 20 -13.99 -3.84 8.49
CA SER A 20 -15.23 -3.93 7.71
C SER A 20 -15.56 -2.63 6.98
N LYS A 21 -15.40 -1.46 7.63
CA LYS A 21 -15.65 -0.15 7.02
C LYS A 21 -14.61 0.21 5.97
N THR A 22 -13.33 -0.01 6.27
CA THR A 22 -12.22 0.29 5.35
C THR A 22 -12.25 -0.59 4.11
N SER A 23 -12.55 -1.88 4.25
CA SER A 23 -12.68 -2.81 3.13
C SER A 23 -13.77 -2.39 2.13
N VAL A 24 -14.91 -1.89 2.62
CA VAL A 24 -15.96 -1.34 1.75
C VAL A 24 -15.48 -0.11 0.98
N ILE A 25 -14.75 0.79 1.65
CA ILE A 25 -14.19 2.00 1.04
C ILE A 25 -13.12 1.66 0.01
N GLU A 26 -12.23 0.73 0.34
CA GLU A 26 -11.21 0.21 -0.57
C GLU A 26 -11.81 -0.43 -1.82
N GLY A 27 -12.89 -1.21 -1.64
CA GLY A 27 -13.63 -1.79 -2.74
C GLY A 27 -14.22 -0.71 -3.68
N LYS A 28 -14.76 0.39 -3.14
CA LYS A 28 -15.24 1.52 -3.93
C LYS A 28 -14.10 2.19 -4.71
N LEU A 29 -12.95 2.42 -4.08
CA LEU A 29 -11.78 3.03 -4.73
C LEU A 29 -11.24 2.13 -5.85
N ALA A 30 -11.11 0.83 -5.60
CA ALA A 30 -10.64 -0.13 -6.58
C ALA A 30 -11.59 -0.21 -7.80
N ALA A 31 -12.90 -0.13 -7.59
CA ALA A 31 -13.89 -0.08 -8.69
C ALA A 31 -13.74 1.19 -9.53
N LEU A 32 -13.56 2.37 -8.89
CA LEU A 32 -13.32 3.64 -9.59
C LEU A 32 -11.99 3.64 -10.36
N ASP A 33 -10.95 3.00 -9.82
CA ASP A 33 -9.64 2.88 -10.48
C ASP A 33 -9.73 1.95 -11.70
N ALA A 34 -10.46 0.84 -11.60
CA ALA A 34 -10.70 -0.07 -12.72
C ALA A 34 -11.50 0.63 -13.84
N GLU A 35 -12.59 1.33 -13.49
CA GLU A 35 -13.39 2.10 -14.45
C GLU A 35 -12.56 3.21 -15.12
N THR A 36 -11.70 3.89 -14.35
CA THR A 36 -10.79 4.91 -14.88
C THR A 36 -9.85 4.34 -15.93
N SER A 37 -9.25 3.18 -15.64
CA SER A 37 -8.32 2.49 -16.54
C SER A 37 -9.02 2.05 -17.83
N GLU A 38 -10.23 1.54 -17.74
CA GLU A 38 -11.05 1.16 -18.89
C GLU A 38 -11.40 2.37 -19.76
N LEU A 39 -11.88 3.45 -19.15
CA LEU A 39 -12.23 4.69 -19.87
C LEU A 39 -11.02 5.31 -20.54
N GLN A 40 -9.85 5.31 -19.92
CA GLN A 40 -8.60 5.80 -20.49
C GLN A 40 -8.16 4.94 -21.67
N SER A 41 -8.27 3.62 -21.57
CA SER A 41 -7.98 2.68 -22.67
C SER A 41 -8.91 2.93 -23.84
N ASN A 42 -10.22 3.01 -23.60
CA ASN A 42 -11.23 3.27 -24.63
C ASN A 42 -11.03 4.64 -25.28
N LYS A 43 -10.69 5.67 -24.50
CA LYS A 43 -10.36 7.01 -25.01
C LYS A 43 -9.09 6.99 -25.87
N SER A 44 -8.05 6.27 -25.46
CA SER A 44 -6.81 6.11 -26.24
C SER A 44 -7.08 5.43 -27.59
N LEU A 45 -7.89 4.36 -27.57
CA LEU A 45 -8.33 3.68 -28.78
C LEU A 45 -9.12 4.62 -29.68
N ALA A 46 -10.12 5.34 -29.12
CA ALA A 46 -10.94 6.28 -29.90
C ALA A 46 -10.12 7.44 -30.47
N ASN A 47 -9.09 7.94 -29.79
CA ASN A 47 -8.17 8.94 -30.32
C ASN A 47 -7.40 8.39 -31.51
N ARG A 48 -6.85 7.18 -31.42
CA ARG A 48 -6.14 6.53 -32.55
C ARG A 48 -7.03 6.35 -33.79
N LEU A 49 -8.33 6.19 -33.57
CA LEU A 49 -9.33 5.98 -34.63
C LEU A 49 -10.16 7.24 -34.92
N SER A 50 -9.74 8.42 -34.43
CA SER A 50 -10.51 9.67 -34.49
C SER A 50 -10.86 10.12 -35.89
N ASN A 51 -10.05 9.74 -36.89
CA ASN A 51 -10.26 10.05 -38.28
C ASN A 51 -11.29 9.15 -38.98
N PHE A 52 -11.81 8.13 -38.30
CA PHE A 52 -12.97 7.34 -38.76
C PHE A 52 -14.25 7.97 -38.27
N ASP A 53 -15.08 8.44 -39.16
CA ASP A 53 -16.43 8.94 -38.86
C ASP A 53 -17.47 7.81 -38.98
N MET A 54 -17.24 6.73 -38.21
CA MET A 54 -18.15 5.58 -38.18
C MET A 54 -18.24 5.02 -36.77
N ASP A 55 -19.29 4.21 -36.53
CA ASP A 55 -19.43 3.47 -35.27
C ASP A 55 -18.39 2.36 -35.19
N LEU A 56 -17.59 2.36 -34.11
CA LEU A 56 -16.56 1.34 -33.91
C LEU A 56 -17.16 -0.08 -33.71
N ALA A 57 -18.43 -0.19 -33.37
CA ALA A 57 -19.13 -1.47 -33.32
C ALA A 57 -19.13 -2.19 -34.67
N LEU A 58 -19.06 -1.45 -35.80
CA LEU A 58 -18.96 -2.02 -37.16
C LEU A 58 -17.63 -2.67 -37.44
N LEU A 59 -16.60 -2.39 -36.61
CA LEU A 59 -15.26 -2.99 -36.76
C LEU A 59 -15.14 -4.33 -36.01
N LYS A 60 -16.21 -4.79 -35.36
CA LYS A 60 -16.23 -6.11 -34.71
C LYS A 60 -16.45 -7.23 -35.75
N ASP A 61 -15.90 -8.38 -35.44
CA ASP A 61 -16.13 -9.59 -36.23
C ASP A 61 -17.61 -9.96 -36.23
N SER A 62 -18.13 -10.29 -37.43
CA SER A 62 -19.49 -10.81 -37.56
C SER A 62 -19.51 -12.35 -37.60
N LYS A 63 -20.66 -12.94 -37.86
CA LYS A 63 -20.78 -14.40 -38.00
C LYS A 63 -19.95 -14.92 -39.22
N TYR A 64 -19.88 -14.16 -40.27
CA TYR A 64 -19.28 -14.58 -41.57
C TYR A 64 -18.04 -13.78 -41.96
N THR A 65 -17.89 -12.57 -41.44
CA THR A 65 -16.78 -11.66 -41.77
C THR A 65 -15.86 -11.46 -40.58
N SER A 66 -14.57 -11.32 -40.85
CA SER A 66 -13.56 -10.88 -39.92
C SER A 66 -13.06 -9.50 -40.31
N THR A 67 -12.87 -8.65 -39.30
CA THR A 67 -12.39 -7.28 -39.50
C THR A 67 -11.02 -7.14 -38.85
N THR A 68 -10.02 -6.81 -39.63
CA THR A 68 -8.66 -6.56 -39.13
C THR A 68 -8.37 -5.06 -39.19
N VAL A 69 -8.08 -4.48 -38.06
CA VAL A 69 -7.74 -3.07 -37.92
C VAL A 69 -6.30 -2.94 -37.45
N GLY A 70 -5.55 -2.03 -38.05
CA GLY A 70 -4.18 -1.78 -37.62
C GLY A 70 -3.55 -0.59 -38.28
N ARG A 71 -2.32 -0.29 -37.86
CA ARG A 71 -1.50 0.78 -38.41
C ARG A 71 -0.50 0.20 -39.41
N ILE A 72 -0.26 0.95 -40.46
CA ILE A 72 0.74 0.67 -41.48
C ILE A 72 1.54 1.95 -41.77
N ASP A 73 2.70 1.81 -42.42
CA ASP A 73 3.48 2.93 -42.91
C ASP A 73 2.79 3.65 -44.06
N ALA A 74 2.90 4.98 -44.09
CA ALA A 74 2.35 5.80 -45.16
C ALA A 74 2.97 5.41 -46.51
N GLY A 75 2.12 5.18 -47.48
CA GLY A 75 2.54 4.79 -48.86
C GLY A 75 2.54 3.29 -49.12
N SER A 76 2.47 2.42 -48.13
CA SER A 76 2.38 0.96 -48.29
C SER A 76 0.99 0.48 -48.74
N THR A 77 -0.02 1.33 -48.64
CA THR A 77 -1.43 1.00 -48.92
C THR A 77 -1.63 0.40 -50.32
N SER A 78 -0.97 0.96 -51.35
CA SER A 78 -1.12 0.47 -52.75
C SER A 78 -0.54 -0.94 -52.93
N GLU A 79 0.59 -1.22 -52.30
CA GLU A 79 1.22 -2.55 -52.37
C GLU A 79 0.39 -3.58 -51.57
N ILE A 80 -0.08 -3.21 -50.39
CA ILE A 80 -0.95 -4.05 -49.56
C ILE A 80 -2.23 -4.41 -50.32
N LYS A 81 -2.89 -3.42 -50.96
CA LYS A 81 -4.09 -3.67 -51.78
C LYS A 81 -3.80 -4.66 -52.93
N ASN A 82 -2.70 -4.50 -53.60
CA ASN A 82 -2.31 -5.41 -54.69
C ASN A 82 -2.03 -6.83 -54.19
N GLU A 83 -1.35 -6.97 -53.04
CA GLU A 83 -1.07 -8.31 -52.50
C GLU A 83 -2.34 -8.98 -51.93
N LEU A 84 -3.20 -8.24 -51.25
CA LEU A 84 -4.46 -8.76 -50.73
C LEU A 84 -5.45 -9.14 -51.84
N SER A 85 -5.53 -8.38 -52.95
CA SER A 85 -6.37 -8.70 -54.08
C SER A 85 -5.93 -9.97 -54.86
N LYS A 86 -4.71 -10.45 -54.62
CA LYS A 86 -4.27 -11.76 -55.15
C LYS A 86 -4.80 -12.96 -54.35
N LEU A 87 -5.19 -12.72 -53.10
CA LEU A 87 -5.70 -13.77 -52.20
C LEU A 87 -7.20 -14.00 -52.39
N THR A 88 -7.97 -12.91 -52.54
CA THR A 88 -9.42 -12.97 -52.72
C THR A 88 -9.94 -11.65 -53.29
N ASP A 89 -11.03 -11.74 -54.05
CA ASP A 89 -11.81 -10.59 -54.51
C ASP A 89 -12.89 -10.18 -53.48
N GLU A 90 -13.11 -11.00 -52.45
CA GLU A 90 -14.11 -10.79 -51.40
C GLU A 90 -13.52 -10.08 -50.19
N LEU A 91 -12.97 -8.88 -50.41
CA LEU A 91 -12.42 -8.02 -49.37
C LEU A 91 -12.74 -6.55 -49.62
N GLU A 92 -12.89 -5.81 -48.54
CA GLU A 92 -13.00 -4.35 -48.55
C GLU A 92 -11.92 -3.74 -47.70
N ILE A 93 -11.27 -2.68 -48.23
CA ILE A 93 -10.16 -2.00 -47.54
C ILE A 93 -10.48 -0.53 -47.41
N PHE A 94 -10.48 -0.06 -46.16
CA PHE A 94 -10.62 1.35 -45.80
C PHE A 94 -9.31 1.84 -45.21
N THR A 95 -8.88 3.03 -45.57
CA THR A 95 -7.67 3.65 -45.06
C THR A 95 -7.95 5.09 -44.64
N VAL A 96 -7.42 5.52 -43.52
CA VAL A 96 -7.42 6.92 -43.09
C VAL A 96 -6.03 7.29 -42.56
N PRO A 97 -5.62 8.56 -42.66
CA PRO A 97 -4.37 9.01 -42.05
C PRO A 97 -4.37 8.75 -40.55
N ALA A 98 -3.24 8.32 -39.99
CA ALA A 98 -3.06 8.27 -38.55
C ALA A 98 -2.91 9.69 -37.96
N ASP A 99 -3.14 9.84 -36.67
CA ASP A 99 -3.07 11.14 -35.97
C ASP A 99 -1.70 11.81 -36.09
N ASP A 100 -0.63 11.01 -36.08
CA ASP A 100 0.77 11.47 -36.15
C ASP A 100 1.23 11.84 -37.59
N LYS A 101 0.40 11.64 -38.58
CA LYS A 101 0.69 11.86 -40.02
C LYS A 101 1.86 11.06 -40.60
N GLU A 102 2.48 10.18 -39.81
CA GLU A 102 3.59 9.33 -40.24
C GLU A 102 3.13 7.94 -40.71
N GLY A 103 1.87 7.58 -40.44
CA GLY A 103 1.27 6.31 -40.82
C GLY A 103 -0.17 6.43 -41.27
N GLU A 104 -0.74 5.32 -41.70
CA GLU A 104 -2.14 5.17 -42.07
C GLU A 104 -2.79 4.08 -41.19
N ILE A 105 -4.03 4.28 -40.83
CA ILE A 105 -4.85 3.24 -40.22
C ILE A 105 -5.58 2.52 -41.32
N ILE A 106 -5.41 1.21 -41.39
CA ILE A 106 -6.07 0.34 -42.36
C ILE A 106 -7.12 -0.53 -41.67
N VAL A 107 -8.27 -0.63 -42.26
CA VAL A 107 -9.34 -1.57 -41.90
C VAL A 107 -9.56 -2.50 -43.10
N VAL A 108 -9.39 -3.79 -42.85
CA VAL A 108 -9.63 -4.84 -43.84
C VAL A 108 -10.77 -5.70 -43.36
N VAL A 109 -11.84 -5.74 -44.15
CA VAL A 109 -13.00 -6.61 -43.92
C VAL A 109 -12.96 -7.75 -44.92
N THR A 110 -12.96 -8.98 -44.47
CA THR A 110 -12.90 -10.18 -45.33
C THR A 110 -13.78 -11.30 -44.76
N LEU A 111 -14.03 -12.34 -45.56
CA LEU A 111 -14.64 -13.56 -45.07
C LEU A 111 -13.72 -14.25 -44.07
N LYS A 112 -14.28 -14.91 -43.06
CA LYS A 112 -13.51 -15.58 -41.99
C LYS A 112 -12.53 -16.63 -42.48
N GLU A 113 -12.85 -17.29 -43.62
CA GLU A 113 -11.98 -18.29 -44.22
C GLU A 113 -10.64 -17.72 -44.73
N PHE A 114 -10.58 -16.43 -45.04
CA PHE A 114 -9.35 -15.76 -45.52
C PHE A 114 -8.65 -14.93 -44.42
N SER A 115 -9.18 -14.90 -43.20
CA SER A 115 -8.67 -14.01 -42.15
C SER A 115 -7.20 -14.25 -41.79
N ASP A 116 -6.77 -15.52 -41.73
CA ASP A 116 -5.39 -15.88 -41.42
C ASP A 116 -4.40 -15.54 -42.51
N ASP A 117 -4.80 -15.73 -43.77
CA ASP A 117 -3.99 -15.38 -44.95
C ASP A 117 -3.84 -13.86 -45.08
N VAL A 118 -4.94 -13.12 -44.87
CA VAL A 118 -4.93 -11.65 -44.86
C VAL A 118 -4.01 -11.13 -43.75
N TYR A 119 -4.15 -11.65 -42.53
CA TYR A 119 -3.32 -11.24 -41.40
C TYR A 119 -1.83 -11.57 -41.65
N SER A 120 -1.53 -12.74 -42.17
CA SER A 120 -0.16 -13.17 -42.52
C SER A 120 0.46 -12.27 -43.60
N THR A 121 -0.35 -11.79 -44.53
CA THR A 121 0.09 -10.86 -45.60
C THR A 121 0.32 -9.46 -45.04
N LEU A 122 -0.57 -8.94 -44.21
CA LEU A 122 -0.41 -7.64 -43.57
C LEU A 122 0.87 -7.58 -42.72
N ARG A 123 1.23 -8.65 -41.99
CA ARG A 123 2.47 -8.72 -41.22
C ARG A 123 3.76 -8.55 -41.99
N LYS A 124 3.75 -8.72 -43.32
CA LYS A 124 4.92 -8.47 -44.18
C LYS A 124 5.20 -6.97 -44.40
N PHE A 125 4.25 -6.10 -44.03
CA PHE A 125 4.28 -4.65 -44.22
C PHE A 125 4.31 -3.87 -42.92
N ASP A 126 4.98 -4.38 -41.88
CA ASP A 126 5.10 -3.78 -40.55
C ASP A 126 3.75 -3.37 -39.94
N PHE A 127 2.75 -4.22 -40.19
CA PHE A 127 1.40 -4.02 -39.69
C PHE A 127 1.31 -4.15 -38.13
N GLU A 128 0.94 -3.08 -37.47
CA GLU A 128 0.63 -3.05 -36.02
C GLU A 128 -0.88 -3.21 -35.84
N LYS A 129 -1.31 -4.37 -35.34
CA LYS A 129 -2.72 -4.66 -35.08
C LYS A 129 -3.27 -3.75 -33.97
N ILE A 130 -4.45 -3.18 -34.19
CA ILE A 130 -5.23 -2.45 -33.21
C ILE A 130 -6.43 -3.31 -32.81
N GLU A 131 -6.50 -3.64 -31.51
CA GLU A 131 -7.66 -4.37 -30.98
C GLU A 131 -8.75 -3.38 -30.57
N VAL A 132 -9.90 -3.46 -31.24
CA VAL A 132 -11.01 -2.52 -31.03
C VAL A 132 -11.83 -2.85 -29.78
N GLY A 133 -11.76 -4.12 -29.29
CA GLY A 133 -12.50 -4.54 -28.09
C GLY A 133 -14.02 -4.42 -28.24
N ASP A 134 -14.70 -4.27 -27.11
CA ASP A 134 -16.17 -4.15 -27.05
C ASP A 134 -16.66 -2.71 -26.99
N VAL A 135 -15.97 -1.80 -27.67
CA VAL A 135 -16.33 -0.38 -27.70
C VAL A 135 -17.39 -0.11 -28.76
N GLU A 136 -18.41 0.71 -28.43
CA GLU A 136 -19.54 1.06 -29.30
C GLU A 136 -19.69 2.58 -29.41
N GLY A 137 -20.07 3.05 -30.58
CA GLY A 137 -20.26 4.46 -30.90
C GLY A 137 -19.13 5.07 -31.72
N THR A 138 -19.32 6.29 -32.15
CA THR A 138 -18.28 7.02 -32.90
C THR A 138 -17.12 7.44 -31.97
N PRO A 139 -15.89 7.56 -32.49
CA PRO A 139 -14.73 7.96 -31.69
C PRO A 139 -14.97 9.24 -30.87
N GLN A 140 -15.58 10.28 -31.49
CA GLN A 140 -15.87 11.55 -30.80
C GLN A 140 -16.86 11.37 -29.65
N HIS A 141 -17.87 10.50 -29.83
CA HIS A 141 -18.83 10.21 -28.78
C HIS A 141 -18.17 9.47 -27.62
N ILE A 142 -17.31 8.49 -27.90
CA ILE A 142 -16.58 7.72 -26.88
C ILE A 142 -15.66 8.66 -26.08
N ILE A 143 -14.89 9.54 -26.75
CA ILE A 143 -14.03 10.52 -26.10
C ILE A 143 -14.83 11.44 -25.18
N SER A 144 -15.91 12.05 -25.71
CA SER A 144 -16.76 12.97 -24.94
C SER A 144 -17.40 12.29 -23.73
N LYS A 145 -17.90 11.05 -23.88
CA LYS A 145 -18.47 10.26 -22.81
C LYS A 145 -17.41 9.91 -21.76
N ALA A 146 -16.22 9.49 -22.19
CA ALA A 146 -15.12 9.18 -21.30
C ALA A 146 -14.67 10.41 -20.49
N ASP A 147 -14.51 11.58 -21.14
CA ASP A 147 -14.13 12.81 -20.45
C ASP A 147 -15.15 13.25 -19.42
N SER A 148 -16.43 13.22 -19.76
CA SER A 148 -17.51 13.54 -18.84
C SER A 148 -17.54 12.60 -17.65
N ARG A 149 -17.34 11.29 -17.86
CA ARG A 149 -17.35 10.29 -16.80
C ARG A 149 -16.11 10.38 -15.92
N LEU A 150 -14.92 10.64 -16.48
CA LEU A 150 -13.68 10.85 -15.72
C LEU A 150 -13.79 12.03 -14.75
N LEU A 151 -14.40 13.16 -15.17
CA LEU A 151 -14.65 14.28 -14.27
C LEU A 151 -15.59 13.91 -13.11
N THR A 152 -16.58 13.06 -13.37
CA THR A 152 -17.50 12.56 -12.33
C THR A 152 -16.78 11.63 -11.38
N ILE A 153 -15.94 10.72 -11.90
CA ILE A 153 -15.12 9.80 -11.10
C ILE A 153 -14.19 10.55 -10.16
N ASP A 154 -13.55 11.64 -10.61
CA ASP A 154 -12.70 12.46 -9.74
C ASP A 154 -13.48 13.02 -8.54
N SER A 155 -14.69 13.50 -8.76
CA SER A 155 -15.56 13.97 -7.67
C SER A 155 -16.05 12.84 -6.74
N GLU A 156 -16.36 11.66 -7.29
CA GLU A 156 -16.72 10.46 -6.52
C GLU A 156 -15.53 9.98 -5.68
N ARG A 157 -14.33 9.96 -6.26
CA ARG A 157 -13.09 9.60 -5.55
C ARG A 157 -12.80 10.53 -4.38
N ASP A 158 -13.02 11.83 -4.56
CA ASP A 158 -12.86 12.81 -3.47
C ASP A 158 -13.89 12.61 -2.37
N ALA A 159 -15.14 12.24 -2.72
CA ALA A 159 -16.15 11.91 -1.73
C ALA A 159 -15.76 10.65 -0.93
N VAL A 160 -15.29 9.60 -1.59
CA VAL A 160 -14.84 8.36 -0.94
C VAL A 160 -13.62 8.60 -0.05
N LYS A 161 -12.67 9.46 -0.48
CA LYS A 161 -11.54 9.88 0.37
C LYS A 161 -11.99 10.65 1.61
N LYS A 162 -13.05 11.45 1.51
CA LYS A 162 -13.63 12.12 2.69
C LYS A 162 -14.28 11.11 3.65
N GLU A 163 -15.00 10.09 3.11
CA GLU A 163 -15.51 8.99 3.94
C GLU A 163 -14.36 8.28 4.69
N LEU A 164 -13.24 8.00 4.02
CA LEU A 164 -12.08 7.36 4.65
C LEU A 164 -11.47 8.23 5.77
N ARG A 165 -11.35 9.55 5.54
CA ARG A 165 -10.88 10.48 6.58
C ARG A 165 -11.81 10.52 7.79
N ALA A 166 -13.11 10.52 7.56
CA ALA A 166 -14.08 10.49 8.65
C ALA A 166 -14.01 9.20 9.47
N VAL A 167 -13.74 8.06 8.83
CA VAL A 167 -13.46 6.80 9.55
C VAL A 167 -12.18 6.91 10.36
N ALA A 168 -11.09 7.46 9.78
CA ALA A 168 -9.84 7.68 10.51
C ALA A 168 -10.05 8.60 11.73
N GLU A 169 -10.68 9.75 11.55
CA GLU A 169 -10.96 10.70 12.64
C GLU A 169 -11.84 10.09 13.74
N GLN A 170 -12.75 9.19 13.39
CA GLN A 170 -13.62 8.52 14.35
C GLN A 170 -12.87 7.52 15.24
N TRP A 171 -11.85 6.83 14.69
CA TRP A 171 -11.22 5.67 15.33
C TRP A 171 -9.78 5.87 15.74
N ASP A 172 -9.14 6.99 15.34
CA ASP A 172 -7.72 7.23 15.57
C ASP A 172 -7.35 7.20 17.05
N ASP A 173 -8.06 7.98 17.86
CA ASP A 173 -7.81 8.05 19.32
C ASP A 173 -8.04 6.69 20.00
N GLU A 174 -9.07 5.94 19.60
CA GLU A 174 -9.38 4.65 20.21
C GLU A 174 -8.35 3.60 19.81
N ILE A 175 -7.91 3.56 18.55
CA ILE A 175 -6.88 2.63 18.07
C ILE A 175 -5.54 2.94 18.73
N LEU A 176 -5.16 4.21 18.87
CA LEU A 176 -3.93 4.61 19.54
C LEU A 176 -3.95 4.21 21.02
N ALA A 177 -5.06 4.42 21.69
CA ALA A 177 -5.20 4.01 23.10
C ALA A 177 -5.15 2.48 23.27
N LEU A 178 -5.79 1.73 22.37
CA LEU A 178 -5.73 0.26 22.36
C LEU A 178 -4.31 -0.23 22.08
N LYS A 179 -3.60 0.39 21.15
CA LYS A 179 -2.21 0.07 20.81
C LYS A 179 -1.30 0.27 22.04
N GLU A 180 -1.35 1.44 22.66
CA GLU A 180 -0.55 1.74 23.86
C GLU A 180 -0.82 0.75 24.98
N GLN A 181 -2.09 0.39 25.20
CA GLN A 181 -2.44 -0.57 26.22
C GLN A 181 -1.96 -1.99 25.90
N LEU A 182 -2.01 -2.42 24.61
CA LEU A 182 -1.46 -3.70 24.18
C LEU A 182 0.06 -3.75 24.32
N GLU A 183 0.75 -2.67 23.99
CA GLU A 183 2.20 -2.55 24.17
C GLU A 183 2.56 -2.67 25.68
N ASN A 184 1.85 -1.99 26.56
CA ASN A 184 2.03 -2.12 28.00
C ASN A 184 1.78 -3.55 28.53
N GLU A 185 0.74 -4.24 28.06
CA GLU A 185 0.49 -5.62 28.45
C GLU A 185 1.54 -6.60 27.89
N LYS A 186 2.04 -6.34 26.67
CA LYS A 186 3.15 -7.08 26.08
C LYS A 186 4.42 -6.93 26.92
N GLU A 187 4.79 -5.69 27.27
CA GLU A 187 5.96 -5.42 28.12
C GLU A 187 5.86 -6.11 29.48
N LYS A 188 4.67 -6.07 30.11
CA LYS A 188 4.45 -6.80 31.37
C LYS A 188 4.66 -8.30 31.24
N ASN A 189 4.15 -8.91 30.14
CA ASN A 189 4.33 -10.34 29.89
C ASN A 189 5.79 -10.70 29.59
N GLU A 190 6.50 -9.83 28.85
CA GLU A 190 7.93 -10.01 28.60
C GLU A 190 8.75 -9.95 29.88
N ILE A 191 8.45 -9.00 30.78
CA ILE A 191 9.08 -8.92 32.09
C ILE A 191 8.77 -10.17 32.95
N LEU A 192 7.50 -10.62 32.96
CA LEU A 192 7.12 -11.85 33.65
C LEU A 192 7.85 -13.08 33.15
N SER A 193 8.15 -13.15 31.85
CA SER A 193 8.90 -14.25 31.24
C SER A 193 10.38 -14.27 31.64
N SER A 194 10.91 -13.14 32.10
CA SER A 194 12.30 -13.02 32.59
C SER A 194 12.47 -13.40 34.04
N PHE A 195 11.36 -13.58 34.75
CA PHE A 195 11.42 -14.01 36.16
C PHE A 195 11.71 -15.50 36.25
N VAL A 196 12.53 -15.87 37.22
CA VAL A 196 12.73 -17.26 37.59
C VAL A 196 11.48 -17.74 38.30
N GLN A 197 10.77 -18.69 37.70
CA GLN A 197 9.57 -19.28 38.28
C GLN A 197 9.90 -20.62 38.96
N THR A 198 9.51 -20.77 40.19
CA THR A 198 9.40 -22.08 40.88
C THR A 198 7.94 -22.54 40.87
N ASN A 199 7.66 -23.73 41.41
CA ASN A 199 6.28 -24.22 41.47
C ASN A 199 5.34 -23.34 42.28
N ASP A 200 5.86 -22.57 43.26
CA ASP A 200 5.06 -21.84 44.23
C ASP A 200 5.42 -20.35 44.31
N ALA A 201 6.49 -19.89 43.67
CA ALA A 201 6.96 -18.51 43.79
C ALA A 201 7.67 -18.02 42.52
N TYR A 202 7.61 -16.71 42.32
CA TYR A 202 8.43 -15.98 41.34
C TYR A 202 9.61 -15.34 42.09
N VAL A 203 10.80 -15.44 41.53
CA VAL A 203 12.02 -14.79 42.02
C VAL A 203 12.40 -13.69 41.05
N LEU A 204 12.49 -12.47 41.56
CA LEU A 204 12.92 -11.28 40.84
C LEU A 204 14.18 -10.73 41.49
N GLU A 205 15.23 -10.54 40.69
CA GLU A 205 16.44 -9.80 41.08
C GLU A 205 16.49 -8.48 40.30
N ALA A 206 16.67 -7.36 40.96
CA ALA A 206 16.68 -6.04 40.37
C ALA A 206 17.63 -5.08 41.09
N TRP A 207 18.23 -4.18 40.33
CA TRP A 207 19.04 -3.09 40.85
C TRP A 207 18.16 -1.94 41.29
N VAL A 208 18.32 -1.51 42.56
CA VAL A 208 17.56 -0.41 43.15
C VAL A 208 18.53 0.61 43.75
N PRO A 209 18.33 1.93 43.50
CA PRO A 209 19.11 2.94 44.18
C PRO A 209 18.87 2.87 45.69
N VAL A 210 19.93 2.92 46.49
CA VAL A 210 19.85 2.79 47.98
C VAL A 210 18.81 3.72 48.62
N LYS A 211 18.66 4.95 48.12
CA LYS A 211 17.68 5.93 48.58
C LYS A 211 16.21 5.54 48.36
N ASP A 212 15.95 4.62 47.43
CA ASP A 212 14.61 4.20 47.02
C ASP A 212 14.27 2.78 47.52
N THR A 213 15.21 2.09 48.20
CA THR A 213 15.03 0.71 48.72
C THR A 213 13.79 0.58 49.61
N GLU A 214 13.61 1.44 50.60
CA GLU A 214 12.45 1.40 51.46
C GLU A 214 11.11 1.61 50.71
N LYS A 215 11.10 2.45 49.67
CA LYS A 215 9.90 2.67 48.87
C LYS A 215 9.58 1.44 48.02
N VAL A 216 10.59 0.78 47.46
CA VAL A 216 10.41 -0.44 46.69
C VAL A 216 9.91 -1.57 47.55
N GLU A 217 10.47 -1.76 48.74
CA GLU A 217 10.01 -2.74 49.71
C GLU A 217 8.53 -2.54 50.05
N GLN A 218 8.11 -1.32 50.40
CA GLN A 218 6.71 -0.99 50.69
C GLN A 218 5.79 -1.22 49.49
N LEU A 219 6.26 -0.93 48.27
CA LEU A 219 5.49 -1.18 47.03
C LEU A 219 5.30 -2.67 46.78
N VAL A 220 6.35 -3.46 46.94
CA VAL A 220 6.32 -4.92 46.78
C VAL A 220 5.40 -5.56 47.81
N GLU A 221 5.55 -5.21 49.06
CA GLU A 221 4.69 -5.70 50.16
C GLU A 221 3.21 -5.37 49.91
N LYS A 222 2.93 -4.14 49.51
CA LYS A 222 1.55 -3.70 49.18
C LYS A 222 0.99 -4.41 47.91
N SER A 223 1.83 -4.67 46.94
CA SER A 223 1.39 -5.29 45.65
C SER A 223 1.16 -6.80 45.81
N SER A 224 1.85 -7.45 46.75
CA SER A 224 1.75 -8.88 47.02
C SER A 224 0.79 -9.20 48.18
N ASP A 225 0.08 -8.21 48.73
CA ASP A 225 -0.75 -8.35 49.93
C ASP A 225 0.03 -9.01 51.09
N GLY A 226 1.30 -8.68 51.23
CA GLY A 226 2.19 -9.24 52.26
C GLY A 226 2.75 -10.64 51.95
N HIS A 227 2.48 -11.20 50.79
CA HIS A 227 3.00 -12.52 50.35
C HIS A 227 4.29 -12.38 49.57
N CYS A 228 5.31 -11.72 50.13
CA CYS A 228 6.63 -11.58 49.54
C CYS A 228 7.74 -11.73 50.62
N ALA A 229 8.91 -12.11 50.14
CA ALA A 229 10.15 -11.98 50.90
C ALA A 229 11.03 -10.98 50.14
N PHE A 230 11.53 -9.97 50.85
CA PHE A 230 12.44 -8.97 50.31
C PHE A 230 13.79 -9.13 50.97
N GLU A 231 14.84 -9.26 50.14
CA GLU A 231 16.23 -9.39 50.62
C GLU A 231 17.11 -8.40 49.87
N THR A 232 17.97 -7.70 50.57
CA THR A 232 18.94 -6.81 49.94
C THR A 232 20.30 -7.52 49.88
N ILE A 233 20.78 -7.69 48.64
CA ILE A 233 22.11 -8.30 48.36
C ILE A 233 23.12 -7.16 48.25
N GLU A 234 24.15 -7.18 49.11
CA GLU A 234 25.24 -6.22 49.00
C GLU A 234 26.15 -6.57 47.80
N VAL A 235 26.56 -5.53 47.07
CA VAL A 235 27.47 -5.69 45.96
C VAL A 235 28.88 -5.99 46.49
N GLU A 236 29.40 -7.18 46.25
CA GLU A 236 30.81 -7.51 46.56
C GLU A 236 31.73 -6.76 45.60
N GLY A 237 32.78 -6.09 46.17
CA GLY A 237 33.62 -5.09 45.50
C GLY A 237 34.48 -5.53 44.30
N THR A 238 34.20 -6.67 43.71
CA THR A 238 34.86 -7.19 42.51
C THR A 238 34.05 -7.08 41.21
N ASP A 239 32.76 -6.72 41.29
CA ASP A 239 31.83 -6.72 40.14
C ASP A 239 31.46 -5.31 39.61
N ASP A 240 32.40 -4.35 39.74
CA ASP A 240 32.17 -2.94 39.34
C ASP A 240 31.73 -2.76 37.87
N GLU A 241 31.99 -3.74 37.01
CA GLU A 241 31.66 -3.66 35.59
C GLU A 241 30.20 -4.01 35.30
N ASN A 242 29.54 -4.77 36.20
CA ASN A 242 28.17 -5.26 36.04
C ASN A 242 27.11 -4.45 36.79
N VAL A 243 27.53 -3.51 37.64
CA VAL A 243 26.60 -2.67 38.42
C VAL A 243 26.12 -1.50 37.59
N PRO A 244 24.79 -1.39 37.31
CA PRO A 244 24.27 -0.26 36.57
C PRO A 244 24.35 1.02 37.42
N ILE A 245 24.61 2.13 36.75
CA ILE A 245 24.77 3.45 37.39
C ILE A 245 23.58 4.32 37.06
N LEU A 246 23.01 4.95 38.07
CA LEU A 246 22.02 6.01 37.89
C LEU A 246 22.73 7.37 37.95
N GLN A 247 23.00 7.97 36.81
CA GLN A 247 23.53 9.34 36.71
C GLN A 247 22.45 10.34 37.13
N GLN A 248 22.78 11.27 38.04
CA GLN A 248 21.87 12.31 38.54
C GLN A 248 22.54 13.68 38.46
N ASN A 249 22.72 14.17 37.24
CA ASN A 249 23.29 15.48 37.02
C ASN A 249 22.22 16.59 37.00
N GLY A 250 22.65 17.82 37.33
CA GLY A 250 21.79 18.99 37.21
C GLY A 250 21.33 19.24 35.78
N TRP A 251 20.25 20.00 35.65
CA TRP A 251 19.63 20.30 34.36
C TRP A 251 20.60 20.86 33.30
N TYR A 252 21.63 21.58 33.72
CA TYR A 252 22.67 22.18 32.85
C TYR A 252 23.72 21.15 32.36
N ALA A 253 24.02 20.13 33.18
CA ALA A 253 24.99 19.11 32.84
C ALA A 253 24.36 17.89 32.11
N LYS A 254 23.05 17.70 32.25
CA LYS A 254 22.30 16.59 31.66
C LYS A 254 22.51 16.39 30.14
N PRO A 255 22.57 17.45 29.28
CA PRO A 255 22.86 17.27 27.87
C PRO A 255 24.25 16.71 27.57
N PHE A 256 25.19 16.84 28.50
CA PHE A 256 26.56 16.37 28.37
C PHE A 256 26.75 14.92 28.81
N GLU A 257 25.79 14.33 29.54
CA GLU A 257 25.79 12.90 29.86
C GLU A 257 25.94 12.03 28.61
N TYR A 258 25.20 12.36 27.55
CA TYR A 258 25.29 11.67 26.26
C TYR A 258 26.71 11.72 25.64
N LEU A 259 27.40 12.84 25.79
CA LEU A 259 28.78 12.98 25.27
C LEU A 259 29.77 12.13 26.08
N VAL A 260 29.59 12.06 27.40
CA VAL A 260 30.41 11.24 28.28
C VAL A 260 30.17 9.76 27.99
N ASP A 261 28.93 9.33 27.92
CA ASP A 261 28.55 7.94 27.64
C ASP A 261 29.05 7.46 26.24
N MET A 262 29.15 8.36 25.27
CA MET A 262 29.70 8.05 23.96
C MET A 262 31.19 7.70 23.98
N TYR A 263 31.94 8.22 24.94
CA TYR A 263 33.36 7.89 25.12
C TYR A 263 33.56 6.64 25.96
N SER A 264 32.91 6.55 27.12
CA SER A 264 32.93 5.39 27.98
C SER A 264 31.86 5.56 29.07
N PRO A 265 30.98 4.58 29.30
CA PRO A 265 30.04 4.66 30.40
C PRO A 265 30.79 4.79 31.73
N VAL A 266 30.27 5.64 32.61
CA VAL A 266 30.84 5.84 33.95
C VAL A 266 30.74 4.52 34.71
N ARG A 267 31.80 4.14 35.47
CA ARG A 267 31.82 2.92 36.28
C ARG A 267 31.28 3.20 37.67
N TYR A 268 30.79 2.16 38.39
CA TYR A 268 30.19 2.28 39.70
C TYR A 268 31.06 3.00 40.76
N ASN A 269 32.34 2.71 40.77
CA ASN A 269 33.32 3.36 41.71
C ASN A 269 34.07 4.55 41.09
N ALA A 270 33.66 5.02 39.91
CA ALA A 270 34.31 6.15 39.22
C ALA A 270 33.57 7.47 39.50
N MET A 271 34.29 8.57 39.50
CA MET A 271 33.70 9.90 39.55
C MET A 271 33.09 10.23 38.20
N ASP A 272 31.84 10.74 38.23
CA ASP A 272 31.15 11.19 37.00
C ASP A 272 31.86 12.45 36.46
N PRO A 273 32.47 12.39 35.27
CA PRO A 273 33.15 13.53 34.65
C PRO A 273 32.22 14.53 34.00
N THR A 274 30.89 14.28 33.93
CA THR A 274 29.91 15.10 33.21
C THR A 274 29.93 16.55 33.67
N ILE A 275 30.10 16.79 34.98
CA ILE A 275 30.17 18.15 35.55
C ILE A 275 31.38 18.92 35.07
N PHE A 276 32.48 18.26 34.73
CA PHE A 276 33.72 18.89 34.23
C PHE A 276 33.69 19.14 32.73
N VAL A 277 32.77 18.47 32.02
CA VAL A 277 32.58 18.63 30.58
C VAL A 277 31.51 19.68 30.29
N ALA A 278 30.59 19.91 31.20
CA ALA A 278 29.48 20.88 31.10
C ALA A 278 29.95 22.31 31.39
#